data_cda36bff97442038a639e8d23937dec1
#
_entry.id   cda36bff97442038a639e8d23937dec1
#
_cell.length_a   1.000
_cell.length_b   1.000
_cell.length_c   1.000
_cell.angle_alpha   90.00
_cell.angle_beta   90.00
_cell.angle_gamma   90.00
#
_symmetry.space_group_name_H-M   'P 1'
#
loop_
_entity.id
_entity.type
_entity.pdbx_description
1 polymer ?
#
loop_
_entity_poly.entity_id
_entity_poly.type
_entity_poly.pdbx_seq_one_letter_code
_entity_poly.pdbx_strand_id
1 'polypeptide(L)'
;MKPADIVIIGSGIACTSTLIEVFNRLIEKPADHKLSITVIEKNREFWLGIPYGSRSSVNALTITSIYDFFTDKQERDLFLEWFHQNKSELLSCYQQNGGTTAEQWLQRNAEAIKAEDWKNVYLPRYICGKYLQQKFDTALRIVEEKGLVELTLINCEAKDIQYKDNGYMVSYELTDRTTLSLWAAKVVIATGSAPVRNIDLPIETNALTVVNDLYHPGAEENIQKLATALSSTKNHGERNVLIIGSNASSIEFLYLLAGQPKVISLINKLVVISRSGLLPYHIIDDSMGEHLTDNLYQLKKEGSYTIETLVEAAKKDINIAVKDGVIIPYIDKIIGFTFELLQPLDEDAKKAFIGIYGMQLSSLFRRSGVDYKTGSGLLHELEKLVLLKGSFDKIDCTDNVGKLHYTANDPHQKLIYPEKFKVVVNCTGSDDLGRSSSKLIYNLVHNGIAAVNLSGKGFLVNERFEAAPNLYVIGPLLGGNKNERIHFWHLENASRIMYLAPYLAECLVSPTQSSPEGRD
;
A
#
# COMPACT_ATOMS: atom_id res chain seq x y z
N MET A 1 -10.72 -16.57 27.13
CA MET A 1 -9.31 -16.81 26.70
C MET A 1 -8.36 -16.31 27.76
N LYS A 2 -7.11 -16.81 27.76
CA LYS A 2 -6.07 -16.24 28.64
C LYS A 2 -5.75 -14.80 28.18
N PRO A 3 -5.45 -13.88 29.10
CA PRO A 3 -4.92 -12.56 28.75
C PRO A 3 -3.65 -12.70 27.91
N ALA A 4 -3.42 -11.75 27.00
CA ALA A 4 -2.19 -11.67 26.21
C ALA A 4 -1.33 -10.47 26.61
N ASP A 5 -0.01 -10.62 26.57
CA ASP A 5 0.90 -9.48 26.76
C ASP A 5 0.80 -8.54 25.56
N ILE A 6 0.73 -9.12 24.35
CA ILE A 6 0.63 -8.36 23.11
C ILE A 6 -0.46 -8.96 22.21
N VAL A 7 -1.36 -8.12 21.71
CA VAL A 7 -2.27 -8.47 20.62
C VAL A 7 -1.89 -7.65 19.39
N ILE A 8 -1.68 -8.33 18.26
CA ILE A 8 -1.44 -7.68 16.96
C ILE A 8 -2.65 -7.92 16.06
N ILE A 9 -3.22 -6.85 15.51
CA ILE A 9 -4.37 -6.90 14.61
C ILE A 9 -3.90 -6.69 13.18
N GLY A 10 -4.03 -7.72 12.36
CA GLY A 10 -3.48 -7.82 11.01
C GLY A 10 -2.13 -8.55 11.01
N SER A 11 -1.95 -9.48 10.08
CA SER A 11 -0.77 -10.35 9.96
C SER A 11 0.03 -10.11 8.67
N GLY A 12 -0.05 -8.92 8.08
CA GLY A 12 0.76 -8.57 6.91
C GLY A 12 2.22 -8.28 7.27
N ILE A 13 2.97 -7.77 6.28
CA ILE A 13 4.42 -7.51 6.40
C ILE A 13 4.78 -6.64 7.62
N ALA A 14 3.90 -5.74 8.03
CA ALA A 14 4.13 -4.89 9.22
C ALA A 14 4.16 -5.73 10.51
N CYS A 15 3.23 -6.68 10.66
CA CYS A 15 3.23 -7.63 11.76
C CYS A 15 4.46 -8.55 11.69
N THR A 16 4.70 -9.17 10.53
CA THR A 16 5.79 -10.12 10.32
C THR A 16 7.15 -9.52 10.63
N SER A 17 7.44 -8.34 10.07
CA SER A 17 8.71 -7.64 10.35
C SER A 17 8.84 -7.25 11.83
N THR A 18 7.75 -6.77 12.46
CA THR A 18 7.78 -6.44 13.89
C THR A 18 8.04 -7.67 14.75
N LEU A 19 7.40 -8.80 14.46
CA LEU A 19 7.60 -10.02 15.23
C LEU A 19 8.99 -10.61 15.05
N ILE A 20 9.57 -10.57 13.85
CA ILE A 20 10.97 -10.96 13.63
C ILE A 20 11.89 -10.17 14.58
N GLU A 21 11.70 -8.85 14.67
CA GLU A 21 12.52 -8.00 15.52
C GLU A 21 12.24 -8.22 17.02
N VAL A 22 10.99 -8.48 17.42
CA VAL A 22 10.65 -8.89 18.78
C VAL A 22 11.36 -10.19 19.15
N PHE A 23 11.31 -11.20 18.25
CA PHE A 23 11.94 -12.49 18.49
C PHE A 23 13.47 -12.38 18.56
N ASN A 24 14.10 -11.62 17.67
CA ASN A 24 15.53 -11.36 17.72
C ASN A 24 15.96 -10.74 19.07
N ARG A 25 15.22 -9.74 19.54
CA ARG A 25 15.49 -9.10 20.84
C ARG A 25 15.32 -10.06 22.01
N LEU A 26 14.28 -10.92 21.99
CA LEU A 26 14.08 -11.93 23.03
C LEU A 26 15.15 -13.04 23.01
N ILE A 27 15.71 -13.36 21.85
CA ILE A 27 16.83 -14.31 21.72
C ILE A 27 18.10 -13.72 22.33
N GLU A 28 18.36 -12.42 22.09
CA GLU A 28 19.51 -11.70 22.65
C GLU A 28 19.36 -11.43 24.15
N LYS A 29 18.17 -10.98 24.57
CA LYS A 29 17.84 -10.64 25.94
C LYS A 29 16.45 -11.16 26.31
N PRO A 30 16.36 -12.35 26.88
CA PRO A 30 15.09 -12.93 27.33
C PRO A 30 14.33 -12.02 28.31
N ALA A 31 13.00 -12.01 28.18
CA ALA A 31 12.14 -11.39 29.17
C ALA A 31 12.07 -12.24 30.46
N ASP A 32 11.63 -11.61 31.57
CA ASP A 32 11.50 -12.29 32.87
C ASP A 32 10.43 -13.40 32.88
N HIS A 33 9.53 -13.39 31.88
CA HIS A 33 8.48 -14.39 31.72
C HIS A 33 8.30 -14.74 30.23
N LYS A 34 7.65 -15.87 29.96
CA LYS A 34 7.25 -16.30 28.63
C LYS A 34 6.22 -15.33 28.06
N LEU A 35 6.56 -14.62 26.97
CA LEU A 35 5.71 -13.61 26.37
C LEU A 35 4.54 -14.25 25.61
N SER A 36 3.31 -13.89 25.95
CA SER A 36 2.11 -14.36 25.24
C SER A 36 1.71 -13.36 24.17
N ILE A 37 1.75 -13.79 22.91
CA ILE A 37 1.42 -12.98 21.72
C ILE A 37 0.21 -13.58 21.01
N THR A 38 -0.79 -12.75 20.73
CA THR A 38 -1.94 -13.17 19.91
C THR A 38 -1.99 -12.34 18.64
N VAL A 39 -2.10 -12.99 17.48
CA VAL A 39 -2.28 -12.33 16.19
C VAL A 39 -3.69 -12.60 15.68
N ILE A 40 -4.43 -11.53 15.37
CA ILE A 40 -5.80 -11.60 14.84
C ILE A 40 -5.77 -11.20 13.37
N GLU A 41 -6.14 -12.11 12.46
CA GLU A 41 -6.17 -11.88 11.02
C GLU A 41 -7.53 -12.27 10.43
N LYS A 42 -8.14 -11.34 9.69
CA LYS A 42 -9.45 -11.56 9.09
C LYS A 42 -9.43 -12.53 7.89
N ASN A 43 -8.29 -12.62 7.21
CA ASN A 43 -8.12 -13.50 6.07
C ASN A 43 -7.46 -14.82 6.52
N ARG A 44 -7.61 -15.88 5.71
CA ARG A 44 -7.04 -17.20 6.06
C ARG A 44 -5.52 -17.27 5.90
N GLU A 45 -4.93 -16.30 5.19
CA GLU A 45 -3.50 -16.25 4.91
C GLU A 45 -2.79 -15.34 5.91
N PHE A 46 -1.90 -15.90 6.72
CA PHE A 46 -1.06 -15.17 7.67
C PHE A 46 0.28 -14.76 7.04
N TRP A 47 0.92 -13.73 7.60
CA TRP A 47 2.30 -13.25 7.42
C TRP A 47 2.57 -12.44 6.15
N LEU A 48 1.80 -12.58 5.10
CA LEU A 48 2.08 -11.98 3.80
C LEU A 48 1.25 -10.71 3.51
N GLY A 49 0.02 -10.64 4.04
CA GLY A 49 -0.91 -9.56 3.72
C GLY A 49 -1.31 -9.52 2.24
N ILE A 50 -1.90 -8.41 1.80
CA ILE A 50 -2.33 -8.29 0.41
C ILE A 50 -1.15 -8.27 -0.57
N PRO A 51 -0.10 -7.44 -0.38
CA PRO A 51 0.90 -7.24 -1.44
C PRO A 51 1.75 -8.45 -1.76
N TYR A 52 1.96 -9.33 -0.79
CA TYR A 52 2.91 -10.46 -0.89
C TYR A 52 2.21 -11.83 -0.83
N GLY A 53 0.91 -11.83 -0.59
CA GLY A 53 0.08 -13.03 -0.47
C GLY A 53 -0.71 -13.36 -1.73
N SER A 54 -1.56 -14.37 -1.61
CA SER A 54 -2.34 -14.93 -2.73
C SER A 54 -3.37 -13.97 -3.33
N ARG A 55 -3.81 -12.96 -2.57
CA ARG A 55 -4.78 -11.97 -3.07
C ARG A 55 -4.20 -11.02 -4.11
N SER A 56 -2.92 -10.78 -4.08
CA SER A 56 -2.16 -10.20 -5.19
C SER A 56 -1.85 -11.31 -6.18
N SER A 57 -1.80 -11.04 -7.47
CA SER A 57 -1.40 -12.05 -8.44
C SER A 57 0.06 -12.48 -8.23
N VAL A 58 0.38 -13.74 -8.55
CA VAL A 58 1.77 -14.22 -8.63
C VAL A 58 2.61 -13.37 -9.59
N ASN A 59 1.96 -12.72 -10.56
CA ASN A 59 2.56 -11.82 -11.54
C ASN A 59 2.76 -10.39 -11.03
N ALA A 60 2.24 -10.05 -9.86
CA ALA A 60 2.44 -8.71 -9.29
C ALA A 60 3.91 -8.51 -8.94
N LEU A 61 4.50 -7.42 -9.44
CA LEU A 61 5.92 -7.12 -9.26
C LEU A 61 6.17 -6.13 -8.13
N THR A 62 7.39 -6.10 -7.61
CA THR A 62 7.84 -5.00 -6.76
C THR A 62 7.80 -3.69 -7.56
N ILE A 63 7.50 -2.58 -6.88
CA ILE A 63 7.53 -1.24 -7.52
C ILE A 63 8.92 -0.60 -7.49
N THR A 64 9.85 -1.24 -6.81
CA THR A 64 11.25 -0.84 -6.71
C THR A 64 12.14 -2.04 -7.01
N SER A 65 13.37 -1.80 -7.43
CA SER A 65 14.38 -2.84 -7.54
C SER A 65 14.70 -3.44 -6.17
N ILE A 66 15.40 -4.58 -6.14
CA ILE A 66 15.82 -5.22 -4.89
C ILE A 66 16.75 -4.31 -4.08
N TYR A 67 17.54 -3.48 -4.74
CA TYR A 67 18.46 -2.55 -4.09
C TYR A 67 17.76 -1.41 -3.37
N ASP A 68 16.58 -1.01 -3.86
CA ASP A 68 15.72 -0.01 -3.22
C ASP A 68 14.71 -0.64 -2.25
N PHE A 69 14.41 -1.93 -2.42
CA PHE A 69 13.51 -2.68 -1.55
C PHE A 69 14.19 -2.99 -0.20
N PHE A 70 15.41 -3.48 -0.23
CA PHE A 70 16.25 -3.67 0.96
C PHE A 70 17.28 -2.55 1.04
N THR A 71 16.95 -1.45 1.71
CA THR A 71 17.83 -0.29 1.85
C THR A 71 19.02 -0.57 2.76
N ASP A 72 18.85 -1.43 3.77
CA ASP A 72 19.95 -1.94 4.57
C ASP A 72 20.79 -2.93 3.75
N LYS A 73 22.12 -2.70 3.72
CA LYS A 73 23.06 -3.52 2.94
C LYS A 73 23.12 -4.96 3.45
N GLN A 74 23.15 -5.15 4.76
CA GLN A 74 23.27 -6.48 5.35
C GLN A 74 22.01 -7.31 5.05
N GLU A 75 20.83 -6.72 5.22
CA GLU A 75 19.56 -7.40 4.91
C GLU A 75 19.44 -7.73 3.42
N ARG A 76 19.91 -6.84 2.56
CA ARG A 76 19.95 -7.09 1.12
C ARG A 76 20.87 -8.24 0.75
N ASP A 77 22.08 -8.28 1.33
CA ASP A 77 23.06 -9.34 1.06
C ASP A 77 22.49 -10.71 1.54
N LEU A 78 21.83 -10.77 2.70
CA LEU A 78 21.11 -11.96 3.19
C LEU A 78 20.00 -12.41 2.25
N PHE A 79 19.20 -11.46 1.74
CA PHE A 79 18.18 -11.78 0.75
C PHE A 79 18.78 -12.34 -0.54
N LEU A 80 19.85 -11.73 -1.06
CA LEU A 80 20.50 -12.17 -2.30
C LEU A 80 21.11 -13.57 -2.14
N GLU A 81 21.73 -13.86 -1.00
CA GLU A 81 22.26 -15.20 -0.69
C GLU A 81 21.14 -16.23 -0.65
N TRP A 82 20.06 -15.94 0.07
CA TRP A 82 18.89 -16.79 0.13
C TRP A 82 18.24 -16.99 -1.25
N PHE A 83 18.11 -15.92 -2.02
CA PHE A 83 17.52 -15.98 -3.35
C PHE A 83 18.38 -16.80 -4.30
N HIS A 84 19.70 -16.67 -4.25
CA HIS A 84 20.63 -17.49 -5.03
C HIS A 84 20.44 -19.00 -4.75
N GLN A 85 20.30 -19.39 -3.49
CA GLN A 85 20.08 -20.79 -3.08
C GLN A 85 18.72 -21.33 -3.56
N ASN A 86 17.68 -20.50 -3.62
CA ASN A 86 16.30 -20.90 -3.92
C ASN A 86 15.84 -20.50 -5.34
N LYS A 87 16.67 -19.80 -6.11
CA LYS A 87 16.32 -19.17 -7.40
C LYS A 87 15.67 -20.13 -8.37
N SER A 88 16.22 -21.31 -8.56
CA SER A 88 15.73 -22.30 -9.53
C SER A 88 14.29 -22.74 -9.22
N GLU A 89 14.00 -23.02 -7.96
CA GLU A 89 12.66 -23.42 -7.52
C GLU A 89 11.67 -22.27 -7.64
N LEU A 90 12.05 -21.08 -7.16
CA LEU A 90 11.20 -19.89 -7.20
C LEU A 90 10.85 -19.47 -8.62
N LEU A 91 11.81 -19.42 -9.53
CA LEU A 91 11.56 -19.05 -10.93
C LEU A 91 10.79 -20.14 -11.68
N SER A 92 11.03 -21.43 -11.39
CA SER A 92 10.22 -22.54 -11.93
C SER A 92 8.75 -22.44 -11.45
N CYS A 93 8.54 -22.19 -10.17
CA CYS A 93 7.20 -21.96 -9.61
C CYS A 93 6.52 -20.76 -10.28
N TYR A 94 7.25 -19.67 -10.50
CA TYR A 94 6.75 -18.49 -11.22
C TYR A 94 6.34 -18.83 -12.64
N GLN A 95 7.17 -19.52 -13.40
CA GLN A 95 6.88 -19.94 -14.77
C GLN A 95 5.63 -20.81 -14.85
N GLN A 96 5.47 -21.75 -13.90
CA GLN A 96 4.32 -22.65 -13.87
C GLN A 96 2.99 -21.95 -13.55
N ASN A 97 3.02 -20.94 -12.68
CA ASN A 97 1.81 -20.31 -12.16
C ASN A 97 1.49 -18.95 -12.80
N GLY A 98 2.48 -18.27 -13.39
CA GLY A 98 2.32 -16.93 -13.93
C GLY A 98 1.94 -16.87 -15.41
N GLY A 99 1.92 -18.03 -16.10
CA GLY A 99 1.53 -18.13 -17.51
C GLY A 99 2.34 -17.21 -18.43
N THR A 100 1.69 -16.67 -19.45
CA THR A 100 2.33 -15.81 -20.47
C THR A 100 3.05 -14.60 -19.86
N THR A 101 2.53 -14.02 -18.77
CA THR A 101 3.18 -12.89 -18.07
C THR A 101 4.54 -13.31 -17.51
N ALA A 102 4.61 -14.47 -16.85
CA ALA A 102 5.86 -15.00 -16.30
C ALA A 102 6.86 -15.33 -17.42
N GLU A 103 6.41 -15.94 -18.52
CA GLU A 103 7.27 -16.24 -19.67
C GLU A 103 7.90 -14.96 -20.25
N GLN A 104 7.10 -13.92 -20.47
CA GLN A 104 7.57 -12.63 -20.96
C GLN A 104 8.55 -11.96 -19.99
N TRP A 105 8.27 -12.02 -18.68
CA TRP A 105 9.16 -11.46 -17.66
C TRP A 105 10.50 -12.21 -17.62
N LEU A 106 10.48 -13.56 -17.65
CA LEU A 106 11.70 -14.39 -17.66
C LEU A 106 12.53 -14.12 -18.91
N GLN A 107 11.90 -14.00 -20.07
CA GLN A 107 12.58 -13.70 -21.33
C GLN A 107 13.25 -12.32 -21.30
N ARG A 108 12.53 -11.30 -20.81
CA ARG A 108 13.04 -9.93 -20.71
C ARG A 108 14.22 -9.81 -19.78
N ASN A 109 14.20 -10.54 -18.65
CA ASN A 109 15.22 -10.49 -17.63
C ASN A 109 16.27 -11.62 -17.79
N ALA A 110 16.28 -12.38 -18.89
CA ALA A 110 17.13 -13.57 -19.06
C ALA A 110 18.64 -13.28 -18.86
N GLU A 111 19.14 -12.18 -19.41
CA GLU A 111 20.56 -11.81 -19.27
C GLU A 111 20.89 -11.39 -17.83
N ALA A 112 20.04 -10.62 -17.18
CA ALA A 112 20.21 -10.22 -15.78
C ALA A 112 20.16 -11.44 -14.84
N ILE A 113 19.23 -12.37 -15.08
CA ILE A 113 19.11 -13.63 -14.33
C ILE A 113 20.36 -14.49 -14.49
N LYS A 114 20.91 -14.58 -15.71
CA LYS A 114 22.12 -15.34 -16.01
C LYS A 114 23.36 -14.70 -15.38
N ALA A 115 23.47 -13.38 -15.44
CA ALA A 115 24.56 -12.62 -14.86
C ALA A 115 24.41 -12.40 -13.35
N GLU A 116 23.27 -12.77 -12.75
CA GLU A 116 22.90 -12.48 -11.35
C GLU A 116 22.96 -10.97 -11.02
N ASP A 117 22.70 -10.13 -12.02
CA ASP A 117 22.57 -8.68 -11.87
C ASP A 117 21.13 -8.29 -11.56
N TRP A 118 20.84 -8.15 -10.27
CA TRP A 118 19.50 -7.85 -9.76
C TRP A 118 19.25 -6.36 -9.55
N LYS A 119 20.20 -5.49 -9.90
CA LYS A 119 20.14 -4.06 -9.62
C LYS A 119 18.87 -3.40 -10.21
N ASN A 120 18.54 -3.75 -11.45
CA ASN A 120 17.42 -3.16 -12.19
C ASN A 120 16.28 -4.15 -12.44
N VAL A 121 16.26 -5.27 -11.71
CA VAL A 121 15.20 -6.28 -11.84
C VAL A 121 14.09 -6.03 -10.81
N TYR A 122 12.86 -5.98 -11.28
CA TYR A 122 11.66 -5.89 -10.45
C TYR A 122 11.10 -7.29 -10.27
N LEU A 123 11.35 -7.88 -9.11
CA LEU A 123 10.97 -9.27 -8.84
C LEU A 123 9.46 -9.42 -8.62
N PRO A 124 8.90 -10.60 -8.95
CA PRO A 124 7.57 -10.98 -8.46
C PRO A 124 7.52 -10.86 -6.95
N ARG A 125 6.53 -10.10 -6.43
CA ARG A 125 6.44 -9.74 -4.99
C ARG A 125 6.37 -10.94 -4.06
N TYR A 126 5.76 -12.03 -4.51
CA TYR A 126 5.66 -13.24 -3.71
C TYR A 126 7.04 -13.80 -3.29
N ILE A 127 8.10 -13.55 -4.09
CA ILE A 127 9.47 -13.98 -3.76
C ILE A 127 9.96 -13.28 -2.49
N CYS A 128 9.75 -11.96 -2.39
CA CYS A 128 10.04 -11.20 -1.17
C CYS A 128 9.20 -11.69 0.01
N GLY A 129 7.93 -12.03 -0.25
CA GLY A 129 7.04 -12.62 0.75
C GLY A 129 7.57 -13.95 1.29
N LYS A 130 7.99 -14.84 0.41
CA LYS A 130 8.59 -16.15 0.79
C LYS A 130 9.84 -16.00 1.65
N TYR A 131 10.71 -15.06 1.30
CA TYR A 131 11.90 -14.76 2.11
C TYR A 131 11.53 -14.33 3.53
N LEU A 132 10.63 -13.35 3.65
CA LEU A 132 10.22 -12.83 4.96
C LEU A 132 9.47 -13.88 5.77
N GLN A 133 8.65 -14.70 5.13
CA GLN A 133 7.96 -15.82 5.80
C GLN A 133 8.98 -16.82 6.35
N GLN A 134 9.97 -17.24 5.56
CA GLN A 134 10.99 -18.18 6.02
C GLN A 134 11.84 -17.60 7.15
N LYS A 135 12.18 -16.31 7.07
CA LYS A 135 12.88 -15.61 8.16
C LYS A 135 12.05 -15.59 9.45
N PHE A 136 10.75 -15.31 9.33
CA PHE A 136 9.82 -15.36 10.44
C PHE A 136 9.71 -16.76 11.05
N ASP A 137 9.49 -17.79 10.24
CA ASP A 137 9.34 -19.18 10.70
C ASP A 137 10.61 -19.65 11.43
N THR A 138 11.79 -19.23 10.94
CA THR A 138 13.07 -19.54 11.58
C THR A 138 13.19 -18.88 12.96
N ALA A 139 12.87 -17.59 13.05
CA ALA A 139 12.92 -16.85 14.31
C ALA A 139 11.87 -17.38 15.31
N LEU A 140 10.66 -17.68 14.86
CA LEU A 140 9.59 -18.25 15.67
C LEU A 140 10.01 -19.60 16.28
N ARG A 141 10.54 -20.51 15.47
CA ARG A 141 11.01 -21.80 15.95
C ARG A 141 12.04 -21.66 17.07
N ILE A 142 13.01 -20.75 16.93
CA ILE A 142 14.04 -20.54 17.96
C ILE A 142 13.44 -20.04 19.28
N VAL A 143 12.51 -19.08 19.25
CA VAL A 143 11.90 -18.57 20.48
C VAL A 143 10.95 -19.56 21.14
N GLU A 144 10.28 -20.40 20.36
CA GLU A 144 9.43 -21.48 20.87
C GLU A 144 10.27 -22.60 21.51
N GLU A 145 11.34 -23.05 20.86
CA GLU A 145 12.28 -24.07 21.39
C GLU A 145 12.93 -23.58 22.71
N LYS A 146 13.21 -22.30 22.83
CA LYS A 146 13.74 -21.69 24.07
C LYS A 146 12.65 -21.37 25.10
N GLY A 147 11.36 -21.59 24.80
CA GLY A 147 10.25 -21.30 25.69
C GLY A 147 10.02 -19.82 25.97
N LEU A 148 10.49 -18.92 25.09
CA LEU A 148 10.43 -17.46 25.28
C LEU A 148 9.08 -16.87 24.87
N VAL A 149 8.37 -17.47 23.93
CA VAL A 149 7.11 -16.98 23.36
C VAL A 149 6.04 -18.07 23.34
N GLU A 150 4.79 -17.67 23.57
CA GLU A 150 3.59 -18.45 23.25
C GLU A 150 2.79 -17.67 22.22
N LEU A 151 2.77 -18.16 20.97
CA LEU A 151 2.06 -17.52 19.86
C LEU A 151 0.68 -18.14 19.64
N THR A 152 -0.36 -17.32 19.65
CA THR A 152 -1.74 -17.72 19.34
C THR A 152 -2.22 -17.02 18.08
N LEU A 153 -2.78 -17.77 17.14
CA LEU A 153 -3.35 -17.23 15.89
C LEU A 153 -4.87 -17.33 15.92
N ILE A 154 -5.54 -16.21 15.64
CA ILE A 154 -7.00 -16.12 15.57
C ILE A 154 -7.40 -15.66 14.17
N ASN A 155 -8.08 -16.53 13.41
CA ASN A 155 -8.57 -16.18 12.09
C ASN A 155 -9.98 -15.59 12.19
N CYS A 156 -10.06 -14.32 12.55
CA CYS A 156 -11.30 -13.56 12.73
C CYS A 156 -11.04 -12.08 12.44
N GLU A 157 -12.12 -11.31 12.25
CA GLU A 157 -12.02 -9.87 12.11
C GLU A 157 -12.17 -9.16 13.46
N ALA A 158 -11.15 -8.40 13.86
CA ALA A 158 -11.23 -7.51 15.01
C ALA A 158 -12.20 -6.35 14.70
N LYS A 159 -13.14 -6.10 15.62
CA LYS A 159 -14.22 -5.14 15.42
C LYS A 159 -14.14 -3.94 16.35
N ASP A 160 -13.55 -4.10 17.53
CA ASP A 160 -13.51 -3.05 18.55
C ASP A 160 -12.33 -3.22 19.49
N ILE A 161 -11.87 -2.10 20.05
CA ILE A 161 -10.86 -2.03 21.09
C ILE A 161 -11.38 -1.05 22.14
N GLN A 162 -11.34 -1.44 23.41
CA GLN A 162 -11.79 -0.60 24.52
C GLN A 162 -10.70 -0.60 25.59
N TYR A 163 -10.36 0.57 26.12
CA TYR A 163 -9.44 0.68 27.25
C TYR A 163 -10.11 0.14 28.52
N LYS A 164 -9.46 -0.81 29.18
CA LYS A 164 -10.00 -1.46 30.38
C LYS A 164 -8.89 -2.06 31.25
N ASP A 165 -8.94 -1.81 32.54
CA ASP A 165 -8.05 -2.45 33.53
C ASP A 165 -6.55 -2.28 33.18
N ASN A 166 -6.13 -1.05 32.86
CA ASN A 166 -4.77 -0.68 32.42
C ASN A 166 -4.26 -1.39 31.17
N GLY A 167 -5.16 -1.89 30.34
CA GLY A 167 -4.91 -2.55 29.07
C GLY A 167 -6.08 -2.35 28.11
N TYR A 168 -6.27 -3.30 27.21
CA TYR A 168 -7.30 -3.22 26.19
C TYR A 168 -8.11 -4.50 26.08
N MET A 169 -9.41 -4.36 25.95
CA MET A 169 -10.30 -5.43 25.56
C MET A 169 -10.48 -5.37 24.04
N VAL A 170 -9.93 -6.36 23.32
CA VAL A 170 -10.04 -6.49 21.88
C VAL A 170 -11.17 -7.43 21.55
N SER A 171 -12.20 -6.95 20.85
CA SER A 171 -13.37 -7.73 20.42
C SER A 171 -13.23 -8.14 18.96
N TYR A 172 -13.54 -9.39 18.66
CA TYR A 172 -13.49 -9.96 17.30
C TYR A 172 -14.71 -10.85 17.04
N GLU A 173 -15.08 -11.00 15.79
CA GLU A 173 -16.29 -11.68 15.36
C GLU A 173 -15.96 -13.02 14.69
N LEU A 174 -16.54 -14.09 15.20
CA LEU A 174 -16.50 -15.42 14.60
C LEU A 174 -17.38 -15.49 13.34
N THR A 175 -17.22 -16.56 12.56
CA THR A 175 -18.00 -16.82 11.32
C THR A 175 -19.50 -16.92 11.57
N ASP A 176 -19.92 -17.37 12.73
CA ASP A 176 -21.32 -17.45 13.17
C ASP A 176 -21.87 -16.11 13.73
N ARG A 177 -21.08 -15.02 13.63
CA ARG A 177 -21.34 -13.69 14.18
C ARG A 177 -21.28 -13.59 15.71
N THR A 178 -20.84 -14.63 16.40
CA THR A 178 -20.56 -14.54 17.83
C THR A 178 -19.39 -13.61 18.06
N THR A 179 -19.55 -12.63 18.96
CA THR A 179 -18.46 -11.73 19.36
C THR A 179 -17.76 -12.28 20.58
N LEU A 180 -16.46 -12.45 20.49
CA LEU A 180 -15.57 -12.80 21.60
C LEU A 180 -14.64 -11.65 21.92
N SER A 181 -14.09 -11.64 23.12
CA SER A 181 -13.14 -10.61 23.54
C SER A 181 -11.91 -11.23 24.23
N LEU A 182 -10.78 -10.54 24.06
CA LEU A 182 -9.48 -10.90 24.62
C LEU A 182 -8.87 -9.67 25.28
N TRP A 183 -8.41 -9.81 26.53
CA TRP A 183 -7.65 -8.73 27.18
C TRP A 183 -6.20 -8.76 26.74
N ALA A 184 -5.60 -7.57 26.53
CA ALA A 184 -4.21 -7.37 26.13
C ALA A 184 -3.57 -6.22 26.91
N ALA A 185 -2.35 -6.41 27.36
CA ALA A 185 -1.56 -5.32 27.96
C ALA A 185 -1.13 -4.28 26.91
N LYS A 186 -0.78 -4.75 25.73
CA LYS A 186 -0.38 -3.93 24.57
C LYS A 186 -1.13 -4.38 23.32
N VAL A 187 -1.53 -3.42 22.48
CA VAL A 187 -2.20 -3.70 21.21
C VAL A 187 -1.44 -3.02 20.08
N VAL A 188 -1.25 -3.72 18.97
CA VAL A 188 -0.64 -3.19 17.74
C VAL A 188 -1.65 -3.25 16.61
N ILE A 189 -1.92 -2.11 15.98
CA ILE A 189 -2.73 -2.01 14.76
C ILE A 189 -1.79 -2.14 13.56
N ALA A 190 -1.81 -3.29 12.89
CA ALA A 190 -0.98 -3.65 11.74
C ALA A 190 -1.83 -4.06 10.52
N THR A 191 -3.03 -3.46 10.38
CA THR A 191 -4.06 -3.86 9.42
C THR A 191 -3.78 -3.51 7.96
N GLY A 192 -2.65 -2.86 7.68
CA GLY A 192 -2.35 -2.31 6.36
C GLY A 192 -3.11 -1.00 6.12
N SER A 193 -3.37 -0.68 4.86
CA SER A 193 -4.12 0.53 4.47
C SER A 193 -5.58 0.45 4.92
N ALA A 194 -6.21 1.61 5.11
CA ALA A 194 -7.65 1.68 5.27
C ALA A 194 -8.36 1.03 4.07
N PRO A 195 -9.61 0.55 4.23
CA PRO A 195 -10.38 0.00 3.12
C PRO A 195 -10.41 0.93 1.91
N VAL A 196 -10.64 0.34 0.74
CA VAL A 196 -10.81 1.10 -0.50
C VAL A 196 -11.90 2.15 -0.31
N ARG A 197 -11.66 3.34 -0.85
CA ARG A 197 -12.60 4.45 -0.80
C ARG A 197 -13.97 4.01 -1.29
N ASN A 198 -14.97 4.21 -0.47
CA ASN A 198 -16.35 4.03 -0.89
C ASN A 198 -16.69 5.17 -1.87
N ILE A 199 -16.94 4.80 -3.11
CA ILE A 199 -17.48 5.68 -4.14
C ILE A 199 -18.90 5.20 -4.44
N ASP A 200 -19.78 6.13 -4.80
CA ASP A 200 -21.18 5.83 -5.08
C ASP A 200 -21.31 5.01 -6.38
N LEU A 201 -21.01 3.71 -6.25
CA LEU A 201 -21.18 2.74 -7.32
C LEU A 201 -22.57 2.11 -7.20
N PRO A 202 -23.23 1.85 -8.33
CA PRO A 202 -24.48 1.12 -8.33
C PRO A 202 -24.28 -0.27 -7.75
N ILE A 203 -25.32 -0.80 -7.11
CA ILE A 203 -25.34 -2.20 -6.69
C ILE A 203 -25.13 -3.08 -7.92
N GLU A 204 -24.27 -4.08 -7.77
CA GLU A 204 -24.04 -5.06 -8.83
C GLU A 204 -25.36 -5.71 -9.26
N THR A 205 -25.60 -5.72 -10.54
CA THR A 205 -26.78 -6.34 -11.15
C THR A 205 -26.33 -7.29 -12.26
N ASN A 206 -27.22 -8.10 -12.79
CA ASN A 206 -26.89 -8.89 -14.01
C ASN A 206 -26.46 -8.00 -15.19
N ALA A 207 -26.67 -6.72 -15.06
CA ALA A 207 -26.43 -5.67 -16.03
C ALA A 207 -25.03 -5.09 -15.98
N LEU A 208 -24.52 -4.80 -14.78
CA LEU A 208 -23.25 -4.15 -14.54
C LEU A 208 -22.46 -4.93 -13.50
N THR A 209 -21.28 -5.37 -13.88
CA THR A 209 -20.34 -6.00 -12.94
C THR A 209 -19.51 -4.93 -12.26
N VAL A 210 -19.44 -4.99 -10.94
CA VAL A 210 -18.69 -4.04 -10.12
C VAL A 210 -17.59 -4.79 -9.37
N VAL A 211 -16.34 -4.32 -9.54
CA VAL A 211 -15.17 -4.71 -8.74
C VAL A 211 -14.83 -3.54 -7.84
N ASN A 212 -15.35 -3.55 -6.62
CA ASN A 212 -15.15 -2.44 -5.68
C ASN A 212 -13.77 -2.47 -5.01
N ASP A 213 -13.18 -3.64 -4.86
CA ASP A 213 -11.82 -3.85 -4.35
C ASP A 213 -11.12 -4.89 -5.22
N LEU A 214 -10.05 -4.48 -5.91
CA LEU A 214 -9.30 -5.36 -6.81
C LEU A 214 -8.75 -6.60 -6.09
N TYR A 215 -8.39 -6.47 -4.81
CA TYR A 215 -7.77 -7.51 -4.02
C TYR A 215 -8.74 -8.29 -3.12
N HIS A 216 -10.04 -8.14 -3.36
CA HIS A 216 -11.07 -8.89 -2.64
C HIS A 216 -12.07 -9.53 -3.61
N PRO A 217 -12.21 -10.86 -3.65
CA PRO A 217 -11.42 -11.87 -2.91
C PRO A 217 -9.95 -11.91 -3.33
N GLY A 218 -9.61 -11.67 -4.58
CA GLY A 218 -8.27 -11.60 -5.13
C GLY A 218 -8.26 -10.99 -6.54
N ALA A 219 -7.09 -10.58 -7.01
CA ALA A 219 -6.93 -9.93 -8.32
C ALA A 219 -7.28 -10.86 -9.48
N GLU A 220 -6.84 -12.12 -9.42
CA GLU A 220 -7.12 -13.11 -10.48
C GLU A 220 -8.62 -13.47 -10.54
N GLU A 221 -9.27 -13.66 -9.39
CA GLU A 221 -10.71 -13.93 -9.31
C GLU A 221 -11.51 -12.77 -9.89
N ASN A 222 -11.10 -11.54 -9.61
CA ASN A 222 -11.74 -10.35 -10.18
C ASN A 222 -11.55 -10.23 -11.70
N ILE A 223 -10.39 -10.64 -12.23
CA ILE A 223 -10.17 -10.71 -13.68
C ILE A 223 -11.06 -11.80 -14.31
N GLN A 224 -11.23 -12.96 -13.67
CA GLN A 224 -12.14 -14.00 -14.13
C GLN A 224 -13.62 -13.55 -14.10
N LYS A 225 -14.01 -12.84 -13.05
CA LYS A 225 -15.32 -12.21 -12.93
C LYS A 225 -15.58 -11.24 -14.08
N LEU A 226 -14.59 -10.39 -14.39
CA LEU A 226 -14.62 -9.48 -15.54
C LEU A 226 -14.75 -10.26 -16.86
N ALA A 227 -13.93 -11.26 -17.10
CA ALA A 227 -13.96 -12.07 -18.32
C ALA A 227 -15.32 -12.74 -18.52
N THR A 228 -15.92 -13.29 -17.45
CA THR A 228 -17.26 -13.89 -17.47
C THR A 228 -18.33 -12.87 -17.87
N ALA A 229 -18.29 -11.67 -17.29
CA ALA A 229 -19.23 -10.59 -17.60
C ALA A 229 -19.13 -10.15 -19.06
N LEU A 230 -17.92 -9.99 -19.58
CA LEU A 230 -17.69 -9.60 -20.97
C LEU A 230 -18.09 -10.69 -21.97
N SER A 231 -17.80 -11.96 -21.66
CA SER A 231 -18.17 -13.10 -22.51
C SER A 231 -19.69 -13.21 -22.67
N SER A 232 -20.45 -12.94 -21.63
CA SER A 232 -21.92 -12.97 -21.65
C SER A 232 -22.55 -11.81 -22.41
N THR A 233 -21.80 -10.77 -22.75
CA THR A 233 -22.26 -9.58 -23.45
C THR A 233 -22.25 -9.82 -24.96
N LYS A 234 -23.42 -9.80 -25.61
CA LYS A 234 -23.56 -10.10 -27.05
C LYS A 234 -22.92 -9.04 -27.94
N ASN A 235 -23.18 -7.77 -27.63
CA ASN A 235 -22.66 -6.64 -28.40
C ASN A 235 -21.22 -6.33 -27.99
N HIS A 236 -20.25 -6.53 -28.88
CA HIS A 236 -18.84 -6.27 -28.64
C HIS A 236 -18.58 -4.79 -28.29
N GLY A 237 -19.28 -3.84 -28.89
CA GLY A 237 -19.16 -2.40 -28.60
C GLY A 237 -19.54 -2.01 -27.16
N GLU A 238 -20.27 -2.88 -26.43
CA GLU A 238 -20.62 -2.67 -25.02
C GLU A 238 -19.66 -3.37 -24.04
N ARG A 239 -18.66 -4.10 -24.54
CA ARG A 239 -17.64 -4.79 -23.74
C ARG A 239 -16.56 -3.83 -23.26
N ASN A 240 -16.98 -2.68 -22.72
CA ASN A 240 -16.07 -1.67 -22.17
C ASN A 240 -15.91 -1.84 -20.67
N VAL A 241 -14.70 -1.56 -20.20
CA VAL A 241 -14.31 -1.59 -18.79
C VAL A 241 -13.94 -0.18 -18.35
N LEU A 242 -14.60 0.32 -17.31
CA LEU A 242 -14.26 1.58 -16.66
C LEU A 242 -13.37 1.29 -15.45
N ILE A 243 -12.22 1.94 -15.40
CA ILE A 243 -11.30 1.91 -14.25
C ILE A 243 -11.30 3.31 -13.65
N ILE A 244 -11.71 3.41 -12.37
CA ILE A 244 -11.80 4.68 -11.65
C ILE A 244 -10.56 4.85 -10.78
N GLY A 245 -9.72 5.82 -11.10
CA GLY A 245 -8.39 6.02 -10.51
C GLY A 245 -7.28 5.48 -11.39
N SER A 246 -6.10 6.13 -11.35
CA SER A 246 -4.95 5.82 -12.22
C SER A 246 -3.67 5.52 -11.44
N ASN A 247 -3.79 5.05 -10.18
CA ASN A 247 -2.65 4.80 -9.30
C ASN A 247 -2.10 3.37 -9.37
N ALA A 248 -1.38 2.95 -8.33
CA ALA A 248 -0.72 1.65 -8.25
C ALA A 248 -1.65 0.48 -8.57
N SER A 249 -2.85 0.43 -8.00
CA SER A 249 -3.83 -0.63 -8.29
C SER A 249 -4.26 -0.66 -9.74
N SER A 250 -4.42 0.52 -10.36
CA SER A 250 -4.82 0.61 -11.76
C SER A 250 -3.72 0.13 -12.70
N ILE A 251 -2.47 0.58 -12.51
CA ILE A 251 -1.36 0.15 -13.38
C ILE A 251 -1.06 -1.34 -13.21
N GLU A 252 -1.19 -1.87 -11.99
CA GLU A 252 -1.07 -3.29 -11.73
C GLU A 252 -2.19 -4.09 -12.43
N PHE A 253 -3.43 -3.64 -12.33
CA PHE A 253 -4.55 -4.27 -13.02
C PHE A 253 -4.37 -4.29 -14.54
N LEU A 254 -3.92 -3.18 -15.13
CA LEU A 254 -3.60 -3.10 -16.57
C LEU A 254 -2.49 -4.08 -16.95
N TYR A 255 -1.45 -4.19 -16.13
CA TYR A 255 -0.35 -5.13 -16.34
C TYR A 255 -0.83 -6.60 -16.29
N LEU A 256 -1.64 -6.95 -15.29
CA LEU A 256 -2.21 -8.28 -15.17
C LEU A 256 -3.12 -8.64 -16.34
N LEU A 257 -3.92 -7.67 -16.83
CA LEU A 257 -4.73 -7.85 -18.04
C LEU A 257 -3.86 -8.04 -19.29
N ALA A 258 -2.80 -7.23 -19.44
CA ALA A 258 -1.88 -7.32 -20.59
C ALA A 258 -1.28 -8.73 -20.75
N GLY A 259 -1.07 -9.43 -19.64
CA GLY A 259 -0.61 -10.82 -19.64
C GLY A 259 -1.67 -11.87 -19.94
N GLN A 260 -2.93 -11.48 -20.22
CA GLN A 260 -4.04 -12.40 -20.46
C GLN A 260 -4.69 -12.17 -21.85
N PRO A 261 -4.07 -12.61 -22.96
CA PRO A 261 -4.55 -12.33 -24.33
C PRO A 261 -6.01 -12.75 -24.58
N LYS A 262 -6.46 -13.85 -23.97
CA LYS A 262 -7.85 -14.31 -24.07
C LYS A 262 -8.84 -13.33 -23.45
N VAL A 263 -8.49 -12.70 -22.33
CA VAL A 263 -9.33 -11.70 -21.66
C VAL A 263 -9.29 -10.39 -22.45
N ILE A 264 -8.11 -9.96 -22.91
CA ILE A 264 -7.97 -8.77 -23.76
C ILE A 264 -8.82 -8.86 -25.02
N SER A 265 -8.91 -10.03 -25.67
CA SER A 265 -9.73 -10.21 -26.87
C SER A 265 -11.22 -9.98 -26.63
N LEU A 266 -11.70 -10.17 -25.41
CA LEU A 266 -13.10 -9.89 -25.03
C LEU A 266 -13.37 -8.40 -24.86
N ILE A 267 -12.36 -7.61 -24.52
CA ILE A 267 -12.50 -6.19 -24.20
C ILE A 267 -12.57 -5.37 -25.49
N ASN A 268 -13.55 -4.48 -25.58
CA ASN A 268 -13.58 -3.45 -26.60
C ASN A 268 -12.66 -2.28 -26.19
N LYS A 269 -12.93 -1.61 -25.06
CA LYS A 269 -12.11 -0.52 -24.52
C LYS A 269 -11.92 -0.62 -23.01
N LEU A 270 -10.75 -0.18 -22.57
CA LEU A 270 -10.38 0.10 -21.17
C LEU A 270 -10.30 1.61 -21.00
N VAL A 271 -11.21 2.20 -20.25
CA VAL A 271 -11.22 3.65 -19.98
C VAL A 271 -10.78 3.88 -18.54
N VAL A 272 -9.63 4.51 -18.37
CA VAL A 272 -9.11 4.91 -17.06
C VAL A 272 -9.42 6.36 -16.80
N ILE A 273 -10.29 6.66 -15.84
CA ILE A 273 -10.61 8.03 -15.47
C ILE A 273 -9.82 8.46 -14.22
N SER A 274 -9.18 9.61 -14.31
CA SER A 274 -8.52 10.26 -13.16
C SER A 274 -8.37 11.76 -13.36
N ARG A 275 -8.21 12.50 -12.26
CA ARG A 275 -8.02 13.96 -12.30
C ARG A 275 -6.80 14.39 -13.14
N SER A 276 -5.73 13.61 -13.14
CA SER A 276 -4.55 13.88 -13.96
C SER A 276 -4.69 13.43 -15.41
N GLY A 277 -5.47 12.37 -15.68
CA GLY A 277 -5.48 11.67 -16.96
C GLY A 277 -4.18 10.94 -17.28
N LEU A 278 -3.33 10.70 -16.26
CA LEU A 278 -2.01 10.09 -16.42
C LEU A 278 -1.91 8.81 -15.57
N LEU A 279 -1.20 7.82 -16.07
CA LEU A 279 -0.72 6.68 -15.31
C LEU A 279 0.57 7.04 -14.55
N PRO A 280 1.00 6.22 -13.56
CA PRO A 280 2.29 6.39 -12.92
C PRO A 280 3.44 6.39 -13.93
N TYR A 281 4.41 7.27 -13.72
CA TYR A 281 5.62 7.31 -14.53
C TYR A 281 6.43 6.02 -14.36
N HIS A 282 7.24 5.67 -15.34
CA HIS A 282 8.23 4.61 -15.16
C HIS A 282 9.53 5.19 -14.61
N ILE A 283 10.25 4.36 -13.85
CA ILE A 283 11.59 4.69 -13.37
C ILE A 283 12.54 4.57 -14.56
N ILE A 284 13.39 5.59 -14.75
CA ILE A 284 14.45 5.61 -15.74
C ILE A 284 15.78 5.81 -15.05
N ASP A 285 16.84 5.28 -15.66
CA ASP A 285 18.22 5.49 -15.22
C ASP A 285 18.85 6.53 -16.16
N ASP A 286 19.00 7.75 -15.67
CA ASP A 286 19.65 8.85 -16.43
C ASP A 286 20.56 9.62 -15.50
N SER A 287 21.70 10.06 -16.04
CA SER A 287 22.76 10.72 -15.29
C SER A 287 22.82 12.25 -15.48
N MET A 288 21.89 12.85 -16.23
CA MET A 288 21.99 14.24 -16.64
C MET A 288 20.86 15.13 -16.09
N GLY A 289 21.16 15.93 -15.06
CA GLY A 289 20.22 16.93 -14.54
C GLY A 289 20.90 18.04 -13.77
N GLU A 290 21.28 19.10 -14.47
CA GLU A 290 21.96 20.25 -13.83
C GLU A 290 21.01 21.26 -13.18
N HIS A 291 19.76 21.38 -13.64
CA HIS A 291 18.82 22.46 -13.23
C HIS A 291 17.53 21.98 -12.57
N LEU A 292 17.61 20.94 -11.73
CA LEU A 292 16.41 20.29 -11.17
C LEU A 292 15.81 20.99 -9.95
N THR A 293 16.49 21.96 -9.38
CA THR A 293 16.08 22.67 -8.16
C THR A 293 16.12 24.18 -8.33
N ASP A 294 16.04 24.68 -9.56
CA ASP A 294 16.20 26.11 -9.87
C ASP A 294 15.12 26.97 -9.21
N ASN A 295 13.87 26.50 -9.19
CA ASN A 295 12.77 27.23 -8.55
C ASN A 295 12.93 27.27 -7.02
N LEU A 296 13.32 26.17 -6.40
CA LEU A 296 13.61 26.10 -4.96
C LEU A 296 14.85 26.94 -4.60
N TYR A 297 15.89 26.92 -5.44
CA TYR A 297 17.08 27.73 -5.25
C TYR A 297 16.77 29.24 -5.35
N GLN A 298 15.97 29.62 -6.32
CA GLN A 298 15.52 31.02 -6.46
C GLN A 298 14.74 31.47 -5.21
N LEU A 299 13.83 30.62 -4.72
CA LEU A 299 13.07 30.89 -3.51
C LEU A 299 13.97 31.09 -2.28
N LYS A 300 15.01 30.22 -2.13
CA LYS A 300 16.02 30.36 -1.07
C LYS A 300 16.76 31.68 -1.15
N LYS A 301 17.10 32.13 -2.36
CA LYS A 301 17.80 33.38 -2.60
C LYS A 301 16.96 34.63 -2.27
N GLU A 302 15.65 34.57 -2.49
CA GLU A 302 14.71 35.61 -2.11
C GLU A 302 14.58 35.80 -0.60
N GLY A 303 14.83 34.73 0.16
CA GLY A 303 14.96 34.75 1.63
C GLY A 303 13.66 34.92 2.41
N SER A 304 12.54 35.19 1.74
CA SER A 304 11.19 35.30 2.36
C SER A 304 10.19 34.52 1.54
N TYR A 305 9.56 33.51 2.15
CA TYR A 305 8.60 32.64 1.48
C TYR A 305 7.59 32.03 2.47
N THR A 306 6.44 31.63 1.94
CA THR A 306 5.40 30.89 2.68
C THR A 306 5.40 29.43 2.27
N ILE A 307 4.61 28.62 2.98
CA ILE A 307 4.44 27.20 2.63
C ILE A 307 3.86 27.03 1.22
N GLU A 308 2.94 27.89 0.79
CA GLU A 308 2.33 27.83 -0.54
C GLU A 308 3.36 28.10 -1.63
N THR A 309 4.20 29.13 -1.47
CA THR A 309 5.26 29.47 -2.45
C THR A 309 6.34 28.40 -2.49
N LEU A 310 6.69 27.80 -1.34
CA LEU A 310 7.60 26.64 -1.26
C LEU A 310 7.05 25.44 -2.04
N VAL A 311 5.78 25.12 -1.84
CA VAL A 311 5.12 24.00 -2.51
C VAL A 311 5.01 24.22 -4.02
N GLU A 312 4.70 25.46 -4.45
CA GLU A 312 4.65 25.78 -5.88
C GLU A 312 6.03 25.73 -6.56
N ALA A 313 7.10 26.16 -5.88
CA ALA A 313 8.47 26.00 -6.38
C ALA A 313 8.83 24.50 -6.51
N ALA A 314 8.55 23.69 -5.48
CA ALA A 314 8.78 22.25 -5.52
C ALA A 314 7.97 21.55 -6.64
N LYS A 315 6.71 21.94 -6.87
CA LYS A 315 5.90 21.40 -7.97
C LYS A 315 6.52 21.68 -9.33
N LYS A 316 7.03 22.91 -9.55
CA LYS A 316 7.70 23.28 -10.81
C LYS A 316 8.93 22.41 -11.04
N ASP A 317 9.79 22.27 -10.03
CA ASP A 317 11.00 21.46 -10.13
C ASP A 317 10.68 19.98 -10.36
N ILE A 318 9.69 19.41 -9.64
CA ILE A 318 9.22 18.04 -9.86
C ILE A 318 8.70 17.84 -11.29
N ASN A 319 7.88 18.78 -11.81
CA ASN A 319 7.32 18.66 -13.16
C ASN A 319 8.41 18.68 -14.24
N ILE A 320 9.51 19.39 -14.02
CA ILE A 320 10.69 19.35 -14.90
C ILE A 320 11.36 17.97 -14.79
N ALA A 321 11.54 17.47 -13.57
CA ALA A 321 12.26 16.20 -13.30
C ALA A 321 11.51 14.95 -13.80
N VAL A 322 10.18 14.99 -13.97
CA VAL A 322 9.38 13.82 -14.36
C VAL A 322 8.92 13.83 -15.82
N LYS A 323 9.39 14.76 -16.64
CA LYS A 323 8.90 14.97 -18.02
C LYS A 323 8.95 13.68 -18.88
N ASP A 324 10.02 12.90 -18.77
CA ASP A 324 10.25 11.71 -19.59
C ASP A 324 10.23 10.39 -18.76
N GLY A 325 10.09 10.50 -17.45
CA GLY A 325 10.10 9.41 -16.48
C GLY A 325 10.57 9.89 -15.12
N VAL A 326 10.71 8.97 -14.16
CA VAL A 326 11.16 9.32 -12.80
C VAL A 326 12.59 8.83 -12.59
N ILE A 327 13.49 9.77 -12.30
CA ILE A 327 14.85 9.51 -11.87
C ILE A 327 14.89 9.69 -10.35
N ILE A 328 15.05 8.60 -9.60
CA ILE A 328 14.94 8.59 -8.14
C ILE A 328 15.86 9.61 -7.47
N PRO A 329 17.18 9.66 -7.78
CA PRO A 329 18.08 10.66 -7.18
C PRO A 329 17.64 12.11 -7.38
N TYR A 330 16.97 12.41 -8.50
CA TYR A 330 16.49 13.78 -8.77
C TYR A 330 15.32 14.15 -7.87
N ILE A 331 14.36 13.24 -7.73
CA ILE A 331 13.24 13.44 -6.83
C ILE A 331 13.72 13.56 -5.39
N ASP A 332 14.66 12.71 -4.97
CA ASP A 332 15.23 12.76 -3.62
C ASP A 332 15.95 14.09 -3.34
N LYS A 333 16.68 14.63 -4.33
CA LYS A 333 17.31 15.97 -4.25
C LYS A 333 16.27 17.08 -4.08
N ILE A 334 15.21 17.08 -4.91
CA ILE A 334 14.14 18.10 -4.84
C ILE A 334 13.42 18.00 -3.49
N ILE A 335 13.06 16.81 -3.06
CA ILE A 335 12.38 16.58 -1.78
C ILE A 335 13.29 16.95 -0.60
N GLY A 336 14.57 16.56 -0.62
CA GLY A 336 15.55 16.95 0.40
C GLY A 336 15.67 18.47 0.53
N PHE A 337 15.76 19.18 -0.60
CA PHE A 337 15.83 20.63 -0.60
C PHE A 337 14.50 21.29 -0.14
N THR A 338 13.35 20.70 -0.51
CA THR A 338 12.05 21.15 0.00
C THR A 338 12.00 21.03 1.53
N PHE A 339 12.49 19.93 2.10
CA PHE A 339 12.57 19.77 3.55
C PHE A 339 13.55 20.75 4.21
N GLU A 340 14.70 21.04 3.57
CA GLU A 340 15.62 22.05 4.06
C GLU A 340 14.92 23.41 4.19
N LEU A 341 14.19 23.83 3.16
CA LEU A 341 13.45 25.09 3.16
C LEU A 341 12.21 25.08 4.07
N LEU A 342 11.68 23.92 4.40
CA LEU A 342 10.57 23.78 5.36
C LEU A 342 11.01 24.00 6.81
N GLN A 343 12.28 23.72 7.15
CA GLN A 343 12.77 23.78 8.54
C GLN A 343 12.61 25.15 9.22
N PRO A 344 12.94 26.29 8.56
CA PRO A 344 12.81 27.60 9.17
C PRO A 344 11.36 28.12 9.28
N LEU A 345 10.39 27.46 8.63
CA LEU A 345 8.99 27.84 8.72
C LEU A 345 8.41 27.42 10.09
N ASP A 346 7.32 28.07 10.48
CA ASP A 346 6.61 27.80 11.71
C ASP A 346 5.98 26.38 11.77
N GLU A 347 5.52 25.97 12.94
CA GLU A 347 4.94 24.64 13.14
C GLU A 347 3.62 24.45 12.39
N ASP A 348 2.86 25.52 12.15
CA ASP A 348 1.59 25.40 11.41
C ASP A 348 1.86 25.17 9.92
N ALA A 349 2.87 25.81 9.34
CA ALA A 349 3.34 25.53 7.98
C ALA A 349 3.84 24.07 7.84
N LYS A 350 4.60 23.56 8.82
CA LYS A 350 5.07 22.17 8.85
C LYS A 350 3.92 21.18 8.95
N LYS A 351 2.91 21.44 9.79
CA LYS A 351 1.69 20.63 9.89
C LYS A 351 0.89 20.66 8.60
N ALA A 352 0.72 21.84 7.98
CA ALA A 352 0.05 22.01 6.69
C ALA A 352 0.78 21.23 5.58
N PHE A 353 2.13 21.25 5.57
CA PHE A 353 2.90 20.46 4.61
C PHE A 353 2.56 18.98 4.71
N ILE A 354 2.61 18.41 5.91
CA ILE A 354 2.35 16.99 6.12
C ILE A 354 0.89 16.62 5.85
N GLY A 355 -0.05 17.43 6.34
CA GLY A 355 -1.48 17.16 6.24
C GLY A 355 -2.07 17.37 4.85
N ILE A 356 -1.52 18.30 4.06
CA ILE A 356 -2.13 18.76 2.81
C ILE A 356 -1.17 18.62 1.63
N TYR A 357 -0.01 19.27 1.69
CA TYR A 357 0.85 19.47 0.52
C TYR A 357 1.73 18.27 0.17
N GLY A 358 2.20 17.51 1.16
CA GLY A 358 3.07 16.36 0.92
C GLY A 358 2.42 15.32 0.02
N MET A 359 1.13 15.00 0.23
CA MET A 359 0.39 14.10 -0.65
C MET A 359 0.22 14.66 -2.07
N GLN A 360 0.05 15.96 -2.20
CA GLN A 360 -0.03 16.61 -3.51
C GLN A 360 1.30 16.47 -4.25
N LEU A 361 2.43 16.79 -3.61
CA LEU A 361 3.76 16.64 -4.20
C LEU A 361 4.04 15.17 -4.57
N SER A 362 3.78 14.21 -3.67
CA SER A 362 4.02 12.81 -3.95
C SER A 362 3.20 12.28 -5.12
N SER A 363 2.03 12.87 -5.38
CA SER A 363 1.18 12.50 -6.51
C SER A 363 1.79 12.86 -7.87
N LEU A 364 2.72 13.83 -7.93
CA LEU A 364 3.35 14.30 -9.18
C LEU A 364 4.44 13.35 -9.69
N PHE A 365 5.05 12.54 -8.80
CA PHE A 365 6.12 11.60 -9.16
C PHE A 365 5.78 10.15 -8.83
N ARG A 366 4.51 9.79 -8.91
CA ARG A 366 4.09 8.40 -8.79
C ARG A 366 4.75 7.56 -9.87
N ARG A 367 5.34 6.45 -9.45
CA ARG A 367 6.21 5.65 -10.29
C ARG A 367 5.88 4.17 -10.23
N SER A 368 6.31 3.46 -11.25
CA SER A 368 6.22 2.01 -11.37
C SER A 368 7.45 1.47 -12.08
N GLY A 369 7.68 0.16 -12.01
CA GLY A 369 8.71 -0.52 -12.79
C GLY A 369 8.43 -0.47 -14.29
N VAL A 370 9.46 -0.65 -15.09
CA VAL A 370 9.39 -0.66 -16.56
C VAL A 370 8.41 -1.71 -17.10
N ASP A 371 8.26 -2.83 -16.41
CA ASP A 371 7.33 -3.90 -16.78
C ASP A 371 5.88 -3.44 -16.81
N TYR A 372 5.47 -2.65 -15.82
CA TYR A 372 4.13 -2.05 -15.77
C TYR A 372 3.87 -1.10 -16.94
N LYS A 373 4.90 -0.32 -17.33
CA LYS A 373 4.83 0.55 -18.52
C LYS A 373 4.66 -0.29 -19.78
N THR A 374 5.42 -1.37 -19.91
CA THR A 374 5.34 -2.27 -21.08
C THR A 374 3.93 -2.87 -21.21
N GLY A 375 3.33 -3.32 -20.11
CA GLY A 375 1.95 -3.83 -20.11
C GLY A 375 0.92 -2.78 -20.53
N SER A 376 0.98 -1.57 -20.00
CA SER A 376 0.08 -0.49 -20.40
C SER A 376 0.34 -0.02 -21.85
N GLY A 377 1.59 -0.04 -22.30
CA GLY A 377 2.00 0.26 -23.68
C GLY A 377 1.38 -0.70 -24.68
N LEU A 378 1.44 -2.01 -24.41
CA LEU A 378 0.79 -3.02 -25.23
C LEU A 378 -0.71 -2.76 -25.39
N LEU A 379 -1.42 -2.43 -24.30
CA LEU A 379 -2.84 -2.11 -24.34
C LEU A 379 -3.14 -0.85 -25.15
N HIS A 380 -2.23 0.11 -25.15
CA HIS A 380 -2.31 1.32 -25.96
C HIS A 380 -2.07 1.01 -27.45
N GLU A 381 -1.05 0.22 -27.78
CA GLU A 381 -0.76 -0.22 -29.15
C GLU A 381 -1.91 -1.03 -29.77
N LEU A 382 -2.63 -1.80 -28.95
CA LEU A 382 -3.85 -2.50 -29.35
C LEU A 382 -5.08 -1.58 -29.47
N GLU A 383 -4.91 -0.27 -29.31
CA GLU A 383 -5.98 0.75 -29.34
C GLU A 383 -7.12 0.50 -28.34
N LYS A 384 -6.83 -0.24 -27.25
CA LYS A 384 -7.81 -0.58 -26.22
C LYS A 384 -7.80 0.37 -25.04
N LEU A 385 -6.68 1.04 -24.74
CA LEU A 385 -6.51 1.89 -23.58
C LEU A 385 -6.84 3.36 -23.88
N VAL A 386 -7.77 3.93 -23.11
CA VAL A 386 -8.13 5.35 -23.14
C VAL A 386 -7.88 5.96 -21.78
N LEU A 387 -7.07 7.00 -21.72
CA LEU A 387 -6.86 7.79 -20.50
C LEU A 387 -7.75 9.03 -20.53
N LEU A 388 -8.73 9.07 -19.63
CA LEU A 388 -9.71 10.15 -19.52
C LEU A 388 -9.34 11.08 -18.37
N LYS A 389 -9.09 12.35 -18.68
CA LYS A 389 -8.83 13.38 -17.68
C LYS A 389 -10.14 13.97 -17.16
N GLY A 390 -10.41 13.79 -15.87
CA GLY A 390 -11.62 14.27 -15.22
C GLY A 390 -11.85 13.61 -13.86
N SER A 391 -12.83 14.11 -13.13
CA SER A 391 -13.30 13.53 -11.87
C SER A 391 -14.53 12.67 -12.12
N PHE A 392 -14.50 11.46 -11.59
CA PHE A 392 -15.67 10.58 -11.57
C PHE A 392 -16.77 11.22 -10.70
N ASP A 393 -17.99 11.34 -11.22
CA ASP A 393 -19.14 11.81 -10.47
C ASP A 393 -20.05 10.64 -10.07
N LYS A 394 -20.57 9.90 -11.06
CA LYS A 394 -21.42 8.72 -10.85
C LYS A 394 -21.48 7.83 -12.08
N ILE A 395 -22.05 6.66 -11.93
CA ILE A 395 -22.44 5.80 -13.03
C ILE A 395 -23.94 5.50 -12.94
N ASP A 396 -24.66 5.80 -13.99
CA ASP A 396 -26.10 5.49 -14.10
C ASP A 396 -26.29 4.17 -14.86
N CYS A 397 -27.06 3.24 -14.29
CA CYS A 397 -27.39 1.97 -14.93
C CYS A 397 -28.72 2.09 -15.66
N THR A 398 -28.68 2.04 -16.98
CA THR A 398 -29.86 1.93 -17.84
C THR A 398 -29.65 0.81 -18.83
N ASP A 399 -30.67 -0.02 -19.08
CA ASP A 399 -30.63 -1.09 -20.09
C ASP A 399 -29.43 -2.06 -19.98
N ASN A 400 -29.08 -2.44 -18.76
CA ASN A 400 -28.00 -3.41 -18.47
C ASN A 400 -26.57 -2.94 -18.74
N VAL A 401 -26.31 -1.64 -18.81
CA VAL A 401 -24.97 -1.05 -18.97
C VAL A 401 -24.87 0.26 -18.22
N GLY A 402 -23.64 0.58 -17.79
CA GLY A 402 -23.36 1.82 -17.07
C GLY A 402 -23.06 2.99 -18.01
N LYS A 403 -23.61 4.18 -17.73
CA LYS A 403 -23.22 5.44 -18.34
C LYS A 403 -22.39 6.26 -17.36
N LEU A 404 -21.17 6.62 -17.73
CA LEU A 404 -20.28 7.42 -16.91
C LEU A 404 -20.66 8.91 -16.98
N HIS A 405 -20.90 9.51 -15.83
CA HIS A 405 -20.96 10.96 -15.64
C HIS A 405 -19.66 11.41 -14.96
N TYR A 406 -19.05 12.44 -15.48
CA TYR A 406 -17.80 12.98 -14.97
C TYR A 406 -17.69 14.48 -15.15
N THR A 407 -16.88 15.10 -14.31
CA THR A 407 -16.55 16.52 -14.40
C THR A 407 -15.18 16.65 -15.07
N ALA A 408 -15.11 17.41 -16.16
CA ALA A 408 -13.87 17.73 -16.85
C ALA A 408 -12.97 18.65 -16.00
N ASN A 409 -11.85 19.14 -16.56
CA ASN A 409 -10.93 20.03 -15.85
C ASN A 409 -11.56 21.35 -15.41
N ASP A 410 -12.54 21.85 -16.15
CA ASP A 410 -13.39 22.94 -15.71
C ASP A 410 -14.45 22.35 -14.75
N PRO A 411 -14.46 22.76 -13.45
CA PRO A 411 -15.40 22.21 -12.45
C PRO A 411 -16.87 22.49 -12.77
N HIS A 412 -17.16 23.35 -13.73
CA HIS A 412 -18.52 23.63 -14.21
C HIS A 412 -18.95 22.73 -15.38
N GLN A 413 -17.99 22.03 -16.02
CA GLN A 413 -18.29 21.21 -17.19
C GLN A 413 -18.56 19.75 -16.80
N LYS A 414 -19.82 19.45 -16.54
CA LYS A 414 -20.31 18.06 -16.36
C LYS A 414 -20.57 17.43 -17.71
N LEU A 415 -20.00 16.24 -17.92
CA LEU A 415 -20.03 15.52 -19.18
C LEU A 415 -20.56 14.08 -18.96
N ILE A 416 -21.09 13.52 -20.04
CA ILE A 416 -21.43 12.09 -20.10
C ILE A 416 -20.51 11.45 -21.12
N TYR A 417 -19.83 10.38 -20.72
CA TYR A 417 -18.99 9.62 -21.65
C TYR A 417 -19.87 8.91 -22.68
N PRO A 418 -19.53 8.98 -23.98
CA PRO A 418 -20.44 8.51 -25.05
C PRO A 418 -20.66 7.00 -25.05
N GLU A 419 -19.68 6.23 -24.61
CA GLU A 419 -19.74 4.78 -24.60
C GLU A 419 -20.30 4.26 -23.26
N LYS A 420 -20.89 3.08 -23.31
CA LYS A 420 -21.45 2.39 -22.14
C LYS A 420 -20.45 1.38 -21.60
N PHE A 421 -20.54 1.06 -20.31
CA PHE A 421 -19.63 0.14 -19.62
C PHE A 421 -20.36 -1.09 -19.11
N LYS A 422 -19.75 -2.26 -19.30
CA LYS A 422 -20.22 -3.54 -18.75
C LYS A 422 -19.57 -3.86 -17.40
N VAL A 423 -18.35 -3.36 -17.18
CA VAL A 423 -17.58 -3.60 -15.96
C VAL A 423 -17.06 -2.28 -15.43
N VAL A 424 -17.09 -2.12 -14.11
CA VAL A 424 -16.49 -0.99 -13.39
C VAL A 424 -15.52 -1.53 -12.34
N VAL A 425 -14.31 -1.00 -12.32
CA VAL A 425 -13.26 -1.36 -11.37
C VAL A 425 -12.85 -0.13 -10.56
N ASN A 426 -12.98 -0.22 -9.24
CA ASN A 426 -12.60 0.85 -8.33
C ASN A 426 -11.10 0.75 -7.96
N CYS A 427 -10.31 1.69 -8.47
CA CYS A 427 -8.89 1.87 -8.20
C CYS A 427 -8.58 3.22 -7.54
N THR A 428 -9.52 3.81 -6.78
CA THR A 428 -9.39 5.15 -6.18
C THR A 428 -8.46 5.20 -4.97
N GLY A 429 -7.96 4.05 -4.50
CA GLY A 429 -7.12 3.94 -3.31
C GLY A 429 -7.93 3.94 -2.00
N SER A 430 -7.23 4.05 -0.86
CA SER A 430 -7.84 3.98 0.47
C SER A 430 -8.67 5.21 0.82
N ASP A 431 -9.70 5.01 1.66
CA ASP A 431 -10.52 6.10 2.21
C ASP A 431 -9.79 6.87 3.32
N ASP A 432 -10.38 7.98 3.74
CA ASP A 432 -9.95 8.70 4.94
C ASP A 432 -10.45 7.94 6.18
N LEU A 433 -9.65 7.92 7.26
CA LEU A 433 -9.96 7.16 8.47
C LEU A 433 -11.29 7.58 9.10
N GLY A 434 -11.62 8.87 9.06
CA GLY A 434 -12.89 9.38 9.57
C GLY A 434 -14.14 8.93 8.80
N ARG A 435 -13.95 8.32 7.60
CA ARG A 435 -15.02 7.78 6.74
C ARG A 435 -14.85 6.29 6.49
N SER A 436 -13.94 5.64 7.19
CA SER A 436 -13.59 4.25 6.96
C SER A 436 -14.77 3.31 7.12
N SER A 437 -14.94 2.39 6.18
CA SER A 437 -15.90 1.28 6.27
C SER A 437 -15.46 0.18 7.24
N SER A 438 -14.23 0.21 7.73
CA SER A 438 -13.74 -0.72 8.77
C SER A 438 -14.38 -0.40 10.11
N LYS A 439 -15.13 -1.35 10.67
CA LYS A 439 -15.76 -1.20 11.98
C LYS A 439 -14.74 -0.93 13.09
N LEU A 440 -13.59 -1.58 13.04
CA LEU A 440 -12.47 -1.34 13.97
C LEU A 440 -11.99 0.11 13.93
N ILE A 441 -11.65 0.61 12.72
CA ILE A 441 -11.16 1.99 12.56
C ILE A 441 -12.24 2.99 12.97
N TYR A 442 -13.49 2.76 12.54
CA TYR A 442 -14.62 3.58 12.91
C TYR A 442 -14.76 3.68 14.45
N ASN A 443 -14.76 2.55 15.15
CA ASN A 443 -14.90 2.52 16.61
C ASN A 443 -13.72 3.21 17.30
N LEU A 444 -12.48 2.99 16.88
CA LEU A 444 -11.31 3.65 17.45
C LEU A 444 -11.41 5.18 17.39
N VAL A 445 -11.88 5.70 16.25
CA VAL A 445 -12.02 7.15 16.04
C VAL A 445 -13.23 7.71 16.80
N HIS A 446 -14.41 7.09 16.65
CA HIS A 446 -15.65 7.62 17.21
C HIS A 446 -15.75 7.47 18.73
N ASN A 447 -15.12 6.44 19.29
CA ASN A 447 -15.04 6.27 20.74
C ASN A 447 -13.90 7.11 21.37
N GLY A 448 -13.18 7.90 20.58
CA GLY A 448 -12.10 8.78 21.06
C GLY A 448 -10.87 8.05 21.58
N ILE A 449 -10.67 6.76 21.20
CA ILE A 449 -9.51 5.96 21.64
C ILE A 449 -8.26 6.36 20.87
N ALA A 450 -8.40 6.65 19.58
CA ALA A 450 -7.32 7.10 18.71
C ALA A 450 -7.77 8.27 17.85
N ALA A 451 -6.92 9.30 17.75
CA ALA A 451 -7.18 10.47 16.92
C ALA A 451 -6.66 10.28 15.50
N VAL A 452 -7.37 10.82 14.52
CA VAL A 452 -6.92 10.90 13.13
C VAL A 452 -5.98 12.09 12.97
N ASN A 453 -4.87 11.92 12.27
CA ASN A 453 -3.95 13.02 11.99
C ASN A 453 -4.48 13.96 10.89
N LEU A 454 -3.80 15.09 10.67
CA LEU A 454 -4.23 16.12 9.72
C LEU A 454 -4.37 15.63 8.26
N SER A 455 -3.67 14.57 7.88
CA SER A 455 -3.78 14.01 6.52
C SER A 455 -5.10 13.27 6.29
N GLY A 456 -5.79 12.88 7.35
CA GLY A 456 -6.95 12.00 7.29
C GLY A 456 -6.61 10.53 6.95
N LYS A 457 -5.35 10.22 6.64
CA LYS A 457 -4.92 8.90 6.13
C LYS A 457 -4.30 7.99 7.19
N GLY A 458 -3.95 8.53 8.35
CA GLY A 458 -3.35 7.78 9.44
C GLY A 458 -3.83 8.25 10.80
N PHE A 459 -3.54 7.44 11.81
CA PHE A 459 -3.72 7.84 13.20
C PHE A 459 -2.64 8.82 13.64
N LEU A 460 -2.98 9.76 14.49
CA LEU A 460 -2.00 10.58 15.19
C LEU A 460 -1.26 9.72 16.22
N VAL A 461 0.06 9.68 16.15
CA VAL A 461 0.89 8.92 17.08
C VAL A 461 2.00 9.78 17.67
N ASN A 462 2.48 9.36 18.86
CA ASN A 462 3.65 9.94 19.50
C ASN A 462 4.97 9.35 18.95
N GLU A 463 6.13 9.74 19.54
CA GLU A 463 7.47 9.25 19.18
C GLU A 463 7.65 7.73 19.31
N ARG A 464 6.81 7.07 20.09
CA ARG A 464 6.82 5.62 20.33
C ARG A 464 5.83 4.85 19.47
N PHE A 465 5.21 5.49 18.45
CA PHE A 465 4.15 4.94 17.62
C PHE A 465 2.82 4.66 18.35
N GLU A 466 2.61 5.27 19.52
CA GLU A 466 1.39 5.10 20.29
C GLU A 466 0.31 6.11 19.84
N ALA A 467 -0.84 5.59 19.43
CA ALA A 467 -2.06 6.38 19.22
C ALA A 467 -2.79 6.66 20.55
N ALA A 468 -2.57 5.79 21.54
CA ALA A 468 -2.95 5.93 22.95
C ALA A 468 -1.95 5.10 23.79
N PRO A 469 -1.89 5.24 25.12
CA PRO A 469 -0.94 4.50 25.97
C PRO A 469 -1.02 2.99 25.69
N ASN A 470 0.09 2.35 25.27
CA ASN A 470 0.18 0.93 24.89
C ASN A 470 -0.69 0.50 23.69
N LEU A 471 -1.26 1.43 22.94
CA LEU A 471 -1.94 1.18 21.65
C LEU A 471 -1.06 1.70 20.51
N TYR A 472 -0.39 0.80 19.85
CA TYR A 472 0.60 1.09 18.82
C TYR A 472 0.02 0.98 17.41
N VAL A 473 0.62 1.71 16.48
CA VAL A 473 0.28 1.64 15.04
C VAL A 473 1.54 1.36 14.24
N ILE A 474 1.45 0.49 13.23
CA ILE A 474 2.53 0.28 12.26
C ILE A 474 1.98 0.08 10.84
N GLY A 475 2.79 0.43 9.84
CA GLY A 475 2.43 0.33 8.43
C GLY A 475 1.69 1.56 7.91
N PRO A 476 0.86 1.42 6.87
CA PRO A 476 0.23 2.53 6.16
C PRO A 476 -0.56 3.51 7.04
N LEU A 477 -1.14 3.03 8.15
CA LEU A 477 -1.90 3.88 9.07
C LEU A 477 -1.02 4.84 9.90
N LEU A 478 0.31 4.80 9.76
CA LEU A 478 1.24 5.83 10.24
C LEU A 478 1.38 7.02 9.28
N GLY A 479 0.86 6.92 8.06
CA GLY A 479 0.95 7.99 7.07
C GLY A 479 0.42 9.33 7.62
N GLY A 480 1.09 10.43 7.29
CA GLY A 480 0.71 11.77 7.76
C GLY A 480 1.27 12.16 9.13
N ASN A 481 2.15 11.37 9.72
CA ASN A 481 2.84 11.72 10.95
C ASN A 481 4.23 12.30 10.69
N LYS A 482 4.65 13.18 11.62
CA LYS A 482 6.01 13.71 11.71
C LYS A 482 6.50 13.54 13.13
N ASN A 483 7.54 12.76 13.30
CA ASN A 483 8.35 12.72 14.50
C ASN A 483 9.83 12.54 14.10
N GLU A 484 10.73 12.30 15.03
CA GLU A 484 12.16 12.12 14.74
C GLU A 484 12.44 10.94 13.79
N ARG A 485 11.54 9.96 13.74
CA ARG A 485 11.69 8.70 12.97
C ARG A 485 10.79 8.63 11.74
N ILE A 486 9.62 9.27 11.78
CA ILE A 486 8.63 9.26 10.71
C ILE A 486 8.54 10.65 10.10
N HIS A 487 9.07 10.80 8.88
CA HIS A 487 9.00 12.05 8.12
C HIS A 487 8.11 11.88 6.88
N PHE A 488 7.02 11.08 6.97
CA PHE A 488 6.30 10.68 5.78
C PHE A 488 4.83 11.06 5.85
N TRP A 489 4.40 11.80 4.84
CA TRP A 489 3.00 11.96 4.51
C TRP A 489 2.34 10.65 4.03
N HIS A 490 3.14 9.61 3.67
CA HIS A 490 2.66 8.37 3.09
C HIS A 490 3.61 7.22 3.42
N LEU A 491 3.07 6.10 3.90
CA LEU A 491 3.85 4.95 4.34
C LEU A 491 3.24 3.64 3.83
N GLU A 492 3.37 3.36 2.53
CA GLU A 492 2.94 2.08 1.92
C GLU A 492 4.13 1.21 1.47
N ASN A 493 5.35 1.70 1.58
CA ASN A 493 6.55 0.99 1.15
C ASN A 493 7.03 0.02 2.23
N ALA A 494 7.25 -1.25 1.84
CA ALA A 494 7.76 -2.29 2.72
C ALA A 494 9.12 -1.95 3.35
N SER A 495 10.04 -1.34 2.60
CA SER A 495 11.35 -0.93 3.12
C SER A 495 11.24 -0.02 4.34
N ARG A 496 10.31 0.92 4.29
CA ARG A 496 10.07 1.86 5.40
C ARG A 496 9.39 1.16 6.58
N ILE A 497 8.49 0.22 6.32
CA ILE A 497 7.87 -0.60 7.37
C ILE A 497 8.94 -1.43 8.08
N MET A 498 9.81 -2.09 7.33
CA MET A 498 10.93 -2.86 7.88
C MET A 498 11.90 -1.98 8.66
N TYR A 499 12.19 -0.77 8.19
CA TYR A 499 13.01 0.20 8.92
C TYR A 499 12.42 0.61 10.28
N LEU A 500 11.08 0.69 10.39
CA LEU A 500 10.41 1.08 11.63
C LEU A 500 10.20 -0.09 12.60
N ALA A 501 10.19 -1.32 12.12
CA ALA A 501 9.91 -2.51 12.91
C ALA A 501 10.84 -2.69 14.14
N PRO A 502 12.17 -2.47 14.06
CA PRO A 502 13.05 -2.57 15.23
C PRO A 502 12.69 -1.61 16.35
N TYR A 503 12.26 -0.39 16.01
CA TYR A 503 11.87 0.62 17.01
C TYR A 503 10.55 0.27 17.71
N LEU A 504 9.58 -0.24 16.96
CA LEU A 504 8.34 -0.73 17.56
C LEU A 504 8.60 -1.96 18.43
N ALA A 505 9.42 -2.89 17.96
CA ALA A 505 9.79 -4.07 18.75
C ALA A 505 10.41 -3.71 20.10
N GLU A 506 11.26 -2.68 20.15
CA GLU A 506 11.80 -2.15 21.39
C GLU A 506 10.71 -1.67 22.36
N CYS A 507 9.71 -0.94 21.84
CA CYS A 507 8.56 -0.50 22.65
C CYS A 507 7.74 -1.68 23.18
N LEU A 508 7.61 -2.75 22.40
CA LEU A 508 6.80 -3.91 22.75
C LEU A 508 7.44 -4.78 23.85
N VAL A 509 8.76 -4.97 23.80
CA VAL A 509 9.46 -5.78 24.81
C VAL A 509 9.85 -4.99 26.07
N SER A 510 9.79 -3.65 26.03
CA SER A 510 10.01 -2.81 27.21
C SER A 510 8.87 -2.99 28.21
N PRO A 511 9.13 -2.87 29.54
CA PRO A 511 8.07 -2.87 30.54
C PRO A 511 6.97 -1.85 30.22
N THR A 512 5.73 -2.20 30.54
CA THR A 512 4.57 -1.29 30.40
C THR A 512 4.82 -0.03 31.25
N GLN A 513 4.80 1.14 30.63
CA GLN A 513 4.81 2.39 31.38
C GLN A 513 3.46 2.53 32.09
N SER A 514 3.47 2.63 33.42
CA SER A 514 2.30 3.07 34.16
C SER A 514 1.90 4.45 33.65
N SER A 515 0.61 4.65 33.39
CA SER A 515 0.06 5.96 33.00
C SER A 515 0.55 7.00 34.05
N PRO A 516 0.97 8.21 33.61
CA PRO A 516 1.11 9.29 34.56
C PRO A 516 -0.27 9.53 35.20
N GLU A 517 -0.34 9.37 36.50
CA GLU A 517 -1.50 9.71 37.30
C GLU A 517 -1.96 11.14 36.96
N GLY A 518 -3.23 11.28 36.58
CA GLY A 518 -3.99 12.53 36.72
C GLY A 518 -3.59 13.66 35.78
N ARG A 519 -4.34 13.79 34.70
CA ARG A 519 -4.75 15.13 34.24
C ARG A 519 -6.23 15.28 34.59
N ASP A 520 -6.43 15.94 35.75
CA ASP A 520 -7.70 16.56 36.11
C ASP A 520 -8.14 17.60 35.09
#